data_fb044fb443af2123b4b16ab598575129
#
_entry.id   fb044fb443af2123b4b16ab598575129
#
_cell.length_a   1.000
_cell.length_b   1.000
_cell.length_c   1.000
_cell.angle_alpha   90.00
_cell.angle_beta   90.00
_cell.angle_gamma   90.00
#
_symmetry.space_group_name_H-M   'P 1'
#
loop_
_entity.id
_entity.type
_entity.pdbx_description
1 polymer ?
#
loop_
_entity_poly.entity_id
_entity_poly.type
_entity_poly.pdbx_seq_one_letter_code
_entity_poly.pdbx_strand_id
1 'polypeptide(L)'
;MFSYILFDLDGTLSDPKQGICGSVQYALKSFGIDEPDLDRLEPFIGPPLRDSFMRYYDFTPEQAEAAVAKYRERFSVTGKYENTLYPGITVLLHDLEQAGAKLAVASSKPTVYVEDILVHFGIRQYFDIVVGSELDGTRDRKEEVVLEALRQLAQRYGAKPWEVVMVGDRSFDIEGAKAAGTHNIAVAYGYAQPGELEQAGAEIIVRDVQGLRQVLLGGAGHFARQGAGQNGRQDGWQTAGQNVWQNAGQNERQNGWQNARQPGRGAGQEPPVGSSRRYRSSTWQSTGQGSAAGTWQNAGQGS
;
A
#
# COMPACT_ATOMS: atom_id res chain seq x y z
N MET A 1 23.35 6.17 -10.84
CA MET A 1 21.98 6.59 -10.48
C MET A 1 21.02 5.55 -11.04
N PHE A 2 20.00 5.15 -10.27
CA PHE A 2 18.93 4.30 -10.77
C PHE A 2 17.98 5.11 -11.63
N SER A 3 17.55 4.51 -12.74
CA SER A 3 16.59 5.15 -13.65
C SER A 3 15.14 4.98 -13.17
N TYR A 4 14.87 3.91 -12.42
CA TYR A 4 13.55 3.55 -11.94
C TYR A 4 13.60 3.21 -10.45
N ILE A 5 12.76 3.88 -9.65
CA ILE A 5 12.78 3.74 -8.20
C ILE A 5 11.36 3.48 -7.72
N LEU A 6 11.16 2.36 -7.03
CA LEU A 6 9.93 2.02 -6.31
C LEU A 6 10.12 2.40 -4.85
N PHE A 7 9.15 3.09 -4.27
CA PHE A 7 9.10 3.40 -2.85
C PHE A 7 7.94 2.70 -2.18
N ASP A 8 8.16 2.11 -1.01
CA ASP A 8 7.06 1.90 -0.08
C ASP A 8 6.62 3.25 0.51
N LEU A 9 5.45 3.27 1.16
CA LEU A 9 4.88 4.47 1.76
C LEU A 9 5.11 4.50 3.27
N ASP A 10 4.49 3.54 3.98
CA ASP A 10 4.46 3.50 5.45
C ASP A 10 5.82 3.04 6.00
N GLY A 11 6.45 3.86 6.84
CA GLY A 11 7.80 3.58 7.36
C GLY A 11 8.94 3.97 6.41
N THR A 12 8.63 4.35 5.16
CA THR A 12 9.63 4.70 4.15
C THR A 12 9.53 6.15 3.70
N LEU A 13 8.41 6.60 3.17
CA LEU A 13 8.15 8.00 2.82
C LEU A 13 7.53 8.75 3.99
N SER A 14 6.71 8.09 4.79
CA SER A 14 5.98 8.71 5.89
C SER A 14 5.90 7.81 7.13
N ASP A 15 5.69 8.45 8.28
CA ASP A 15 5.44 7.82 9.57
C ASP A 15 3.93 7.78 9.84
N PRO A 16 3.27 6.63 9.66
CA PRO A 16 1.83 6.46 9.80
C PRO A 16 1.39 6.05 11.21
N LYS A 17 2.28 6.03 12.21
CA LYS A 17 2.04 5.40 13.53
C LYS A 17 0.74 5.85 14.16
N GLN A 18 0.51 7.16 14.25
CA GLN A 18 -0.70 7.69 14.88
C GLN A 18 -1.97 7.20 14.19
N GLY A 19 -1.99 7.23 12.87
CA GLY A 19 -3.15 6.85 12.06
C GLY A 19 -3.42 5.35 12.09
N ILE A 20 -2.40 4.54 11.86
CA ILE A 20 -2.54 3.07 11.85
C ILE A 20 -2.82 2.56 13.24
N CYS A 21 -1.93 2.82 14.21
CA CYS A 21 -2.07 2.30 15.58
C CYS A 21 -3.34 2.82 16.26
N GLY A 22 -3.69 4.10 16.07
CA GLY A 22 -4.95 4.64 16.58
C GLY A 22 -6.20 4.01 15.96
N SER A 23 -6.13 3.58 14.70
CA SER A 23 -7.25 2.87 14.05
C SER A 23 -7.30 1.39 14.45
N VAL A 24 -6.15 0.75 14.73
CA VAL A 24 -6.09 -0.58 15.33
C VAL A 24 -6.69 -0.54 16.75
N GLN A 25 -6.29 0.44 17.57
CA GLN A 25 -6.84 0.64 18.91
C GLN A 25 -8.37 0.82 18.88
N TYR A 26 -8.87 1.62 17.93
CA TYR A 26 -10.31 1.79 17.71
C TYR A 26 -11.01 0.46 17.37
N ALA A 27 -10.40 -0.35 16.50
CA ALA A 27 -10.93 -1.66 16.16
C ALA A 27 -10.93 -2.60 17.38
N LEU A 28 -9.81 -2.73 18.10
CA LEU A 28 -9.67 -3.58 19.29
C LEU A 28 -10.71 -3.23 20.36
N LYS A 29 -10.96 -1.94 20.58
CA LYS A 29 -11.96 -1.47 21.55
C LYS A 29 -13.36 -1.99 21.22
N SER A 30 -13.71 -2.19 19.95
CA SER A 30 -15.01 -2.77 19.57
C SER A 30 -15.17 -4.24 19.94
N PHE A 31 -14.04 -4.94 20.22
CA PHE A 31 -13.99 -6.31 20.73
C PHE A 31 -13.78 -6.37 22.25
N GLY A 32 -13.86 -5.22 22.96
CA GLY A 32 -13.65 -5.15 24.40
C GLY A 32 -12.18 -5.20 24.84
N ILE A 33 -11.25 -5.06 23.90
CA ILE A 33 -9.81 -5.04 24.16
C ILE A 33 -9.36 -3.57 24.26
N ASP A 34 -8.85 -3.19 25.42
CA ASP A 34 -8.26 -1.87 25.65
C ASP A 34 -6.73 -1.96 25.60
N GLU A 35 -6.14 -1.40 24.56
CA GLU A 35 -4.68 -1.30 24.40
C GLU A 35 -4.30 0.18 24.34
N PRO A 36 -3.89 0.77 25.49
CA PRO A 36 -3.58 2.20 25.55
C PRO A 36 -2.23 2.56 24.95
N ASP A 37 -1.33 1.61 24.81
CA ASP A 37 0.04 1.82 24.33
C ASP A 37 0.15 1.61 22.82
N LEU A 38 0.30 2.70 22.08
CA LEU A 38 0.44 2.65 20.60
C LEU A 38 1.75 1.97 20.16
N ASP A 39 2.80 1.95 21.00
CA ASP A 39 4.07 1.31 20.65
C ASP A 39 3.90 -0.21 20.52
N ARG A 40 3.00 -0.81 21.29
CA ARG A 40 2.65 -2.23 21.17
C ARG A 40 1.90 -2.58 19.89
N LEU A 41 1.36 -1.58 19.21
CA LEU A 41 0.64 -1.74 17.94
C LEU A 41 1.50 -1.46 16.70
N GLU A 42 2.77 -1.04 16.87
CA GLU A 42 3.72 -0.87 15.75
C GLU A 42 3.84 -2.10 14.84
N PRO A 43 3.76 -3.35 15.34
CA PRO A 43 3.80 -4.54 14.47
C PRO A 43 2.68 -4.62 13.43
N PHE A 44 1.64 -3.78 13.52
CA PHE A 44 0.59 -3.65 12.51
C PHE A 44 1.00 -2.76 11.33
N ILE A 45 2.13 -2.04 11.42
CA ILE A 45 2.62 -1.17 10.35
C ILE A 45 3.42 -2.01 9.35
N GLY A 46 2.92 -2.10 8.12
CA GLY A 46 3.53 -2.85 7.01
C GLY A 46 2.81 -4.14 6.64
N PRO A 47 2.60 -5.10 7.56
CA PRO A 47 1.91 -6.35 7.24
C PRO A 47 0.42 -6.17 6.93
N PRO A 48 -0.21 -7.13 6.22
CA PRO A 48 -1.66 -7.18 6.08
C PRO A 48 -2.38 -7.19 7.44
N LEU A 49 -3.36 -6.29 7.60
CA LEU A 49 -4.05 -6.09 8.89
C LEU A 49 -4.74 -7.37 9.39
N ARG A 50 -5.36 -8.15 8.48
CA ARG A 50 -6.02 -9.40 8.81
C ARG A 50 -5.06 -10.37 9.51
N ASP A 51 -3.89 -10.57 8.92
CA ASP A 51 -2.86 -11.47 9.46
C ASP A 51 -2.33 -10.96 10.81
N SER A 52 -2.19 -9.64 10.94
CA SER A 52 -1.75 -9.00 12.18
C SER A 52 -2.77 -9.20 13.32
N PHE A 53 -4.08 -9.03 13.07
CA PHE A 53 -5.11 -9.31 14.08
C PHE A 53 -5.13 -10.79 14.49
N MET A 54 -5.00 -11.71 13.54
CA MET A 54 -4.92 -13.15 13.84
C MET A 54 -3.66 -13.48 14.66
N ARG A 55 -2.52 -12.90 14.30
CA ARG A 55 -1.22 -13.22 14.90
C ARG A 55 -1.05 -12.64 16.30
N TYR A 56 -1.47 -11.41 16.54
CA TYR A 56 -1.16 -10.69 17.78
C TYR A 56 -2.30 -10.70 18.80
N TYR A 57 -3.53 -11.01 18.36
CA TYR A 57 -4.72 -11.01 19.19
C TYR A 57 -5.53 -12.31 19.11
N ASP A 58 -4.97 -13.34 18.46
CA ASP A 58 -5.58 -14.67 18.31
C ASP A 58 -7.00 -14.64 17.73
N PHE A 59 -7.29 -13.65 16.88
CA PHE A 59 -8.59 -13.53 16.24
C PHE A 59 -8.83 -14.66 15.23
N THR A 60 -10.08 -15.18 15.19
CA THR A 60 -10.47 -16.05 14.09
C THR A 60 -10.47 -15.27 12.77
N PRO A 61 -10.46 -15.95 11.61
CA PRO A 61 -10.54 -15.27 10.32
C PRO A 61 -11.73 -14.31 10.22
N GLU A 62 -12.90 -14.69 10.75
CA GLU A 62 -14.13 -13.89 10.75
C GLU A 62 -14.01 -12.66 11.67
N GLN A 63 -13.38 -12.83 12.84
CA GLN A 63 -13.10 -11.72 13.77
C GLN A 63 -12.09 -10.74 13.16
N ALA A 64 -11.06 -11.25 12.50
CA ALA A 64 -10.05 -10.43 11.84
C ALA A 64 -10.68 -9.58 10.72
N GLU A 65 -11.55 -10.14 9.88
CA GLU A 65 -12.30 -9.38 8.87
C GLU A 65 -13.19 -8.31 9.49
N ALA A 66 -13.91 -8.62 10.58
CA ALA A 66 -14.71 -7.64 11.30
C ALA A 66 -13.84 -6.53 11.91
N ALA A 67 -12.64 -6.87 12.44
CA ALA A 67 -11.69 -5.90 12.96
C ALA A 67 -11.12 -5.00 11.86
N VAL A 68 -10.81 -5.56 10.68
CA VAL A 68 -10.39 -4.76 9.51
C VAL A 68 -11.50 -3.80 9.07
N ALA A 69 -12.76 -4.23 9.08
CA ALA A 69 -13.89 -3.35 8.78
C ALA A 69 -13.97 -2.19 9.79
N LYS A 70 -13.83 -2.50 11.10
CA LYS A 70 -13.78 -1.48 12.16
C LYS A 70 -12.59 -0.53 12.04
N TYR A 71 -11.40 -1.05 11.76
CA TYR A 71 -10.23 -0.25 11.47
C TYR A 71 -10.50 0.76 10.34
N ARG A 72 -11.10 0.29 9.23
CA ARG A 72 -11.40 1.12 8.06
C ARG A 72 -12.41 2.23 8.34
N GLU A 73 -13.35 2.04 9.28
CA GLU A 73 -14.29 3.10 9.68
C GLU A 73 -13.56 4.37 10.16
N ARG A 74 -12.50 4.23 10.96
CA ARG A 74 -11.70 5.35 11.45
C ARG A 74 -10.61 5.75 10.46
N PHE A 75 -9.90 4.77 9.91
CA PHE A 75 -8.74 5.04 9.05
C PHE A 75 -9.11 5.81 7.79
N SER A 76 -10.20 5.44 7.12
CA SER A 76 -10.62 6.07 5.87
C SER A 76 -10.99 7.56 6.02
N VAL A 77 -11.40 7.99 7.20
CA VAL A 77 -11.86 9.36 7.46
C VAL A 77 -10.77 10.21 8.12
N THR A 78 -10.12 9.66 9.16
CA THR A 78 -9.18 10.39 10.01
C THR A 78 -7.78 9.81 9.95
N GLY A 79 -7.63 8.50 10.16
CA GLY A 79 -6.34 7.86 10.37
C GLY A 79 -5.36 8.01 9.20
N LYS A 80 -5.84 8.00 7.96
CA LYS A 80 -4.98 8.19 6.79
C LYS A 80 -4.26 9.55 6.76
N TYR A 81 -4.80 10.57 7.46
CA TYR A 81 -4.23 11.91 7.57
C TYR A 81 -3.45 12.14 8.87
N GLU A 82 -3.56 11.24 9.85
CA GLU A 82 -2.71 11.21 11.04
C GLU A 82 -1.37 10.54 10.71
N ASN A 83 -0.63 11.20 9.86
CA ASN A 83 0.58 10.70 9.21
C ASN A 83 1.56 11.88 9.02
N THR A 84 2.86 11.63 8.96
CA THR A 84 3.88 12.68 8.84
C THR A 84 4.97 12.23 7.85
N LEU A 85 5.35 13.10 6.90
CA LEU A 85 6.50 12.79 6.04
C LEU A 85 7.79 12.76 6.85
N TYR A 86 8.66 11.78 6.55
CA TYR A 86 10.01 11.82 7.10
C TYR A 86 10.77 13.07 6.62
N PRO A 87 11.55 13.73 7.51
CA PRO A 87 12.28 14.92 7.15
C PRO A 87 13.20 14.71 5.94
N GLY A 88 13.09 15.57 4.94
CA GLY A 88 13.90 15.51 3.72
C GLY A 88 13.30 14.74 2.55
N ILE A 89 12.19 14.01 2.72
CA ILE A 89 11.54 13.23 1.64
C ILE A 89 11.16 14.13 0.46
N THR A 90 10.54 15.28 0.69
CA THR A 90 10.14 16.17 -0.41
C THR A 90 11.37 16.65 -1.22
N VAL A 91 12.49 16.94 -0.54
CA VAL A 91 13.74 17.33 -1.21
C VAL A 91 14.32 16.16 -1.99
N LEU A 92 14.32 14.96 -1.42
CA LEU A 92 14.76 13.74 -2.10
C LEU A 92 13.98 13.49 -3.38
N LEU A 93 12.65 13.52 -3.31
CA LEU A 93 11.78 13.28 -4.48
C LEU A 93 12.01 14.32 -5.58
N HIS A 94 12.12 15.61 -5.21
CA HIS A 94 12.44 16.67 -6.14
C HIS A 94 13.80 16.45 -6.84
N ASP A 95 14.84 16.12 -6.07
CA ASP A 95 16.17 15.91 -6.63
C ASP A 95 16.25 14.71 -7.58
N LEU A 96 15.51 13.63 -7.27
CA LEU A 96 15.41 12.46 -8.12
C LEU A 96 14.67 12.77 -9.44
N GLU A 97 13.57 13.54 -9.36
CA GLU A 97 12.85 14.03 -10.53
C GLU A 97 13.77 14.89 -11.42
N GLN A 98 14.47 15.87 -10.84
CA GLN A 98 15.42 16.73 -11.57
C GLN A 98 16.57 15.93 -12.21
N ALA A 99 16.95 14.82 -11.58
CA ALA A 99 17.94 13.90 -12.13
C ALA A 99 17.38 12.97 -13.23
N GLY A 100 16.07 13.05 -13.52
CA GLY A 100 15.40 12.31 -14.59
C GLY A 100 14.97 10.89 -14.20
N ALA A 101 15.00 10.53 -12.91
CA ALA A 101 14.51 9.24 -12.43
C ALA A 101 12.98 9.15 -12.60
N LYS A 102 12.48 7.95 -12.88
CA LYS A 102 11.06 7.62 -12.87
C LYS A 102 10.71 6.99 -11.53
N LEU A 103 9.76 7.61 -10.85
CA LEU A 103 9.40 7.23 -9.49
C LEU A 103 8.04 6.54 -9.49
N ALA A 104 7.93 5.50 -8.68
CA ALA A 104 6.66 4.83 -8.45
C ALA A 104 6.50 4.49 -6.97
N VAL A 105 5.25 4.38 -6.52
CA VAL A 105 4.92 3.81 -5.21
C VAL A 105 4.51 2.36 -5.38
N ALA A 106 5.01 1.50 -4.50
CA ALA A 106 4.68 0.09 -4.40
C ALA A 106 4.42 -0.27 -2.93
N SER A 107 3.17 -0.15 -2.46
CA SER A 107 2.80 -0.30 -1.04
C SER A 107 1.74 -1.37 -0.83
N SER A 108 1.84 -2.13 0.28
CA SER A 108 0.78 -3.07 0.69
C SER A 108 -0.50 -2.37 1.18
N LYS A 109 -0.47 -1.05 1.37
CA LYS A 109 -1.65 -0.23 1.65
C LYS A 109 -2.56 -0.16 0.42
N PRO A 110 -3.90 -0.16 0.57
CA PRO A 110 -4.83 0.01 -0.55
C PRO A 110 -4.56 1.25 -1.38
N THR A 111 -4.53 1.09 -2.71
CA THR A 111 -4.19 2.14 -3.70
C THR A 111 -4.94 3.44 -3.44
N VAL A 112 -6.23 3.36 -3.12
CA VAL A 112 -7.07 4.55 -2.83
C VAL A 112 -6.55 5.37 -1.65
N TYR A 113 -6.05 4.71 -0.61
CA TYR A 113 -5.47 5.42 0.54
C TYR A 113 -4.06 5.94 0.25
N VAL A 114 -3.28 5.22 -0.54
CA VAL A 114 -1.97 5.70 -1.00
C VAL A 114 -2.13 7.01 -1.77
N GLU A 115 -3.04 7.05 -2.76
CA GLU A 115 -3.33 8.25 -3.55
C GLU A 115 -3.76 9.43 -2.66
N ASP A 116 -4.70 9.22 -1.74
CA ASP A 116 -5.17 10.27 -0.82
C ASP A 116 -4.03 10.84 0.04
N ILE A 117 -3.15 9.99 0.57
CA ILE A 117 -2.01 10.38 1.40
C ILE A 117 -0.97 11.16 0.59
N LEU A 118 -0.64 10.70 -0.63
CA LEU A 118 0.30 11.40 -1.50
C LEU A 118 -0.21 12.79 -1.90
N VAL A 119 -1.52 12.92 -2.17
CA VAL A 119 -2.17 14.20 -2.45
C VAL A 119 -2.17 15.09 -1.21
N HIS A 120 -2.50 14.56 -0.04
CA HIS A 120 -2.49 15.29 1.23
C HIS A 120 -1.13 15.92 1.52
N PHE A 121 -0.04 15.20 1.27
CA PHE A 121 1.32 15.71 1.45
C PHE A 121 1.84 16.58 0.30
N GLY A 122 1.08 16.73 -0.79
CA GLY A 122 1.53 17.48 -1.97
C GLY A 122 2.73 16.86 -2.67
N ILE A 123 2.88 15.53 -2.63
CA ILE A 123 3.98 14.79 -3.27
C ILE A 123 3.53 13.86 -4.40
N ARG A 124 2.21 13.77 -4.66
CA ARG A 124 1.65 12.87 -5.69
C ARG A 124 2.24 13.10 -7.09
N GLN A 125 2.56 14.35 -7.42
CA GLN A 125 3.12 14.75 -8.72
C GLN A 125 4.48 14.14 -9.04
N TYR A 126 5.26 13.71 -8.05
CA TYR A 126 6.55 13.08 -8.27
C TYR A 126 6.46 11.64 -8.78
N PHE A 127 5.30 10.99 -8.63
CA PHE A 127 5.14 9.58 -8.94
C PHE A 127 4.43 9.36 -10.27
N ASP A 128 5.12 8.71 -11.22
CA ASP A 128 4.56 8.32 -12.52
C ASP A 128 3.54 7.19 -12.39
N ILE A 129 3.72 6.33 -11.39
CA ILE A 129 2.95 5.11 -11.13
C ILE A 129 2.70 4.99 -9.63
N VAL A 130 1.48 4.63 -9.25
CA VAL A 130 1.11 4.31 -7.88
C VAL A 130 0.40 2.96 -7.88
N VAL A 131 0.98 1.99 -7.18
CA VAL A 131 0.43 0.65 -7.01
C VAL A 131 0.34 0.34 -5.52
N GLY A 132 -0.86 -0.01 -5.09
CA GLY A 132 -1.13 -0.53 -3.77
C GLY A 132 -1.88 -1.86 -3.86
N SER A 133 -2.33 -2.38 -2.72
CA SER A 133 -3.32 -3.45 -2.68
C SER A 133 -4.71 -2.91 -3.06
N GLU A 134 -5.70 -3.80 -3.13
CA GLU A 134 -7.09 -3.43 -3.31
C GLU A 134 -7.89 -3.62 -2.00
N LEU A 135 -9.04 -2.93 -1.89
CA LEU A 135 -9.87 -3.02 -0.69
C LEU A 135 -10.51 -4.40 -0.48
N ASP A 136 -10.62 -5.18 -1.54
CA ASP A 136 -11.15 -6.55 -1.52
C ASP A 136 -10.10 -7.61 -1.15
N GLY A 137 -8.85 -7.20 -0.87
CA GLY A 137 -7.72 -8.07 -0.54
C GLY A 137 -6.93 -8.55 -1.75
N THR A 138 -7.31 -8.16 -2.97
CA THR A 138 -6.52 -8.46 -4.16
C THR A 138 -5.18 -7.74 -4.07
N ARG A 139 -4.08 -8.44 -4.38
CA ARG A 139 -2.72 -7.90 -4.41
C ARG A 139 -2.29 -7.36 -3.03
N ASP A 140 -2.58 -8.09 -1.95
CA ASP A 140 -2.20 -7.68 -0.59
C ASP A 140 -0.75 -8.02 -0.21
N ARG A 141 -0.10 -8.93 -0.95
CA ARG A 141 1.29 -9.30 -0.76
C ARG A 141 2.23 -8.33 -1.46
N LYS A 142 3.32 -7.94 -0.77
CA LYS A 142 4.31 -6.99 -1.32
C LYS A 142 4.89 -7.47 -2.65
N GLU A 143 5.12 -8.77 -2.82
CA GLU A 143 5.61 -9.36 -4.07
C GLU A 143 4.71 -9.02 -5.26
N GLU A 144 3.39 -9.15 -5.09
CA GLU A 144 2.41 -8.88 -6.14
C GLU A 144 2.35 -7.38 -6.49
N VAL A 145 2.48 -6.53 -5.47
CA VAL A 145 2.52 -5.07 -5.64
C VAL A 145 3.77 -4.65 -6.42
N VAL A 146 4.95 -5.16 -6.03
CA VAL A 146 6.23 -4.84 -6.70
C VAL A 146 6.22 -5.35 -8.14
N LEU A 147 5.72 -6.56 -8.39
CA LEU A 147 5.59 -7.13 -9.74
C LEU A 147 4.66 -6.28 -10.61
N GLU A 148 3.52 -5.83 -10.09
CA GLU A 148 2.60 -4.98 -10.84
C GLU A 148 3.21 -3.60 -11.14
N ALA A 149 3.89 -2.98 -10.18
CA ALA A 149 4.59 -1.71 -10.39
C ALA A 149 5.70 -1.85 -11.46
N LEU A 150 6.47 -2.93 -11.40
CA LEU A 150 7.49 -3.26 -12.40
C LEU A 150 6.85 -3.48 -13.79
N ARG A 151 5.73 -4.20 -13.87
CA ARG A 151 4.99 -4.41 -15.11
C ARG A 151 4.57 -3.09 -15.75
N GLN A 152 4.04 -2.15 -14.95
CA GLN A 152 3.65 -0.83 -15.44
C GLN A 152 4.86 0.00 -15.89
N LEU A 153 5.97 -0.03 -15.14
CA LEU A 153 7.22 0.63 -15.55
C LEU A 153 7.75 0.05 -16.87
N ALA A 154 7.73 -1.27 -17.02
CA ALA A 154 8.15 -1.92 -18.26
C ALA A 154 7.27 -1.55 -19.44
N GLN A 155 5.95 -1.52 -19.26
CA GLN A 155 5.01 -1.11 -20.32
C GLN A 155 5.19 0.36 -20.73
N ARG A 156 5.39 1.25 -19.74
CA ARG A 156 5.42 2.69 -19.99
C ARG A 156 6.80 3.19 -20.47
N TYR A 157 7.87 2.60 -19.95
CA TYR A 157 9.24 3.10 -20.13
C TYR A 157 10.23 2.05 -20.65
N GLY A 158 9.81 0.79 -20.81
CA GLY A 158 10.70 -0.30 -21.20
C GLY A 158 11.66 -0.75 -20.11
N ALA A 159 11.36 -0.42 -18.84
CA ALA A 159 12.21 -0.74 -17.69
C ALA A 159 12.47 -2.24 -17.58
N LYS A 160 13.70 -2.60 -17.21
CA LYS A 160 14.11 -3.98 -16.93
C LYS A 160 14.26 -4.16 -15.41
N PRO A 161 14.01 -5.36 -14.87
CA PRO A 161 14.10 -5.60 -13.42
C PRO A 161 15.41 -5.09 -12.79
N TRP A 162 16.54 -5.35 -13.43
CA TRP A 162 17.86 -4.95 -12.93
C TRP A 162 18.18 -3.44 -13.05
N GLU A 163 17.30 -2.65 -13.66
CA GLU A 163 17.38 -1.19 -13.71
C GLU A 163 16.53 -0.53 -12.63
N VAL A 164 15.77 -1.34 -11.90
CA VAL A 164 14.81 -0.91 -10.88
C VAL A 164 15.35 -1.19 -9.48
N VAL A 165 15.13 -0.26 -8.55
CA VAL A 165 15.41 -0.46 -7.14
C VAL A 165 14.14 -0.26 -6.32
N MET A 166 13.85 -1.18 -5.40
CA MET A 166 12.82 -1.05 -4.37
C MET A 166 13.44 -0.46 -3.11
N VAL A 167 12.80 0.57 -2.58
CA VAL A 167 13.16 1.22 -1.31
C VAL A 167 12.05 0.93 -0.30
N GLY A 168 12.37 0.32 0.83
CA GLY A 168 11.41 -0.02 1.87
C GLY A 168 12.07 -0.20 3.23
N ASP A 169 11.25 -0.31 4.27
CA ASP A 169 11.70 -0.42 5.66
C ASP A 169 11.48 -1.79 6.30
N ARG A 170 10.83 -2.73 5.59
CA ARG A 170 10.53 -4.06 6.11
C ARG A 170 11.14 -5.18 5.27
N SER A 171 11.25 -6.36 5.86
CA SER A 171 11.65 -7.59 5.16
C SER A 171 10.80 -7.87 3.92
N PHE A 172 9.51 -7.56 3.97
CA PHE A 172 8.58 -7.74 2.84
C PHE A 172 8.99 -6.97 1.59
N ASP A 173 9.56 -5.76 1.74
CA ASP A 173 10.07 -4.95 0.63
C ASP A 173 11.26 -5.61 -0.05
N ILE A 174 12.18 -6.14 0.77
CA ILE A 174 13.38 -6.81 0.31
C ILE A 174 13.00 -8.13 -0.38
N GLU A 175 12.10 -8.91 0.20
CA GLU A 175 11.61 -10.17 -0.35
C GLU A 175 10.84 -9.93 -1.66
N GLY A 176 9.97 -8.92 -1.69
CA GLY A 176 9.25 -8.50 -2.90
C GLY A 176 10.18 -8.07 -4.03
N ALA A 177 11.22 -7.29 -3.71
CA ALA A 177 12.25 -6.89 -4.67
C ALA A 177 12.99 -8.11 -5.23
N LYS A 178 13.40 -9.04 -4.38
CA LYS A 178 14.08 -10.28 -4.78
C LYS A 178 13.21 -11.15 -5.68
N ALA A 179 11.93 -11.32 -5.32
CA ALA A 179 10.98 -12.07 -6.13
C ALA A 179 10.77 -11.45 -7.52
N ALA A 180 10.79 -10.12 -7.61
CA ALA A 180 10.67 -9.39 -8.87
C ALA A 180 12.00 -9.27 -9.65
N GLY A 181 13.13 -9.68 -9.08
CA GLY A 181 14.45 -9.57 -9.69
C GLY A 181 14.97 -8.12 -9.77
N THR A 182 14.51 -7.24 -8.88
CA THR A 182 14.98 -5.86 -8.77
C THR A 182 16.03 -5.72 -7.67
N HIS A 183 16.77 -4.60 -7.68
CA HIS A 183 17.60 -4.21 -6.55
C HIS A 183 16.74 -3.79 -5.35
N ASN A 184 17.34 -3.77 -4.15
CA ASN A 184 16.69 -3.28 -2.95
C ASN A 184 17.61 -2.38 -2.11
N ILE A 185 17.03 -1.37 -1.50
CA ILE A 185 17.64 -0.53 -0.47
C ILE A 185 16.70 -0.52 0.72
N ALA A 186 17.20 -0.95 1.88
CA ALA A 186 16.44 -0.90 3.12
C ALA A 186 16.72 0.41 3.87
N VAL A 187 15.68 0.99 4.45
CA VAL A 187 15.78 2.17 5.32
C VAL A 187 15.57 1.73 6.78
N ALA A 188 16.54 2.04 7.65
CA ALA A 188 16.53 1.60 9.05
C ALA A 188 15.83 2.60 10.00
N TYR A 189 15.25 3.66 9.46
CA TYR A 189 14.50 4.64 10.24
C TYR A 189 12.99 4.36 10.34
N GLY A 190 12.54 3.30 9.66
CA GLY A 190 11.15 2.84 9.69
C GLY A 190 10.87 1.85 10.83
N TYR A 191 10.10 0.80 10.53
CA TYR A 191 9.51 -0.13 11.52
C TYR A 191 10.13 -1.54 11.53
N ALA A 192 11.29 -1.72 10.86
CA ALA A 192 12.01 -2.99 10.92
C ALA A 192 12.39 -3.36 12.35
N GLN A 193 12.25 -4.62 12.69
CA GLN A 193 12.76 -5.15 13.94
C GLN A 193 14.29 -5.29 13.89
N PRO A 194 14.98 -5.25 15.04
CA PRO A 194 16.43 -5.44 15.07
C PRO A 194 16.89 -6.71 14.31
N GLY A 195 17.75 -6.52 13.32
CA GLY A 195 18.27 -7.61 12.47
C GLY A 195 17.34 -8.10 11.37
N GLU A 196 16.12 -7.56 11.23
CA GLU A 196 15.14 -7.93 10.19
C GLU A 196 15.70 -7.69 8.78
N LEU A 197 16.27 -6.51 8.55
CA LEU A 197 16.75 -6.09 7.24
C LEU A 197 17.96 -6.89 6.78
N GLU A 198 18.89 -7.17 7.70
CA GLU A 198 20.07 -7.98 7.45
C GLU A 198 19.67 -9.44 7.16
N GLN A 199 18.76 -10.01 7.95
CA GLN A 199 18.26 -11.38 7.78
C GLN A 199 17.49 -11.53 6.46
N ALA A 200 16.70 -10.54 6.08
CA ALA A 200 16.05 -10.50 4.77
C ALA A 200 17.07 -10.35 3.62
N GLY A 201 18.31 -9.97 3.93
CA GLY A 201 19.41 -9.84 2.97
C GLY A 201 19.25 -8.58 2.11
N ALA A 202 19.05 -7.43 2.75
CA ALA A 202 19.12 -6.13 2.12
C ALA A 202 20.48 -5.93 1.43
N GLU A 203 20.47 -5.41 0.20
CA GLU A 203 21.71 -5.12 -0.53
C GLU A 203 22.42 -3.89 0.06
N ILE A 204 21.66 -2.89 0.46
CA ILE A 204 22.13 -1.68 1.14
C ILE A 204 21.15 -1.36 2.27
N ILE A 205 21.68 -0.98 3.44
CA ILE A 205 20.89 -0.46 4.55
C ILE A 205 21.36 0.98 4.82
N VAL A 206 20.42 1.93 4.79
CA VAL A 206 20.67 3.34 5.10
C VAL A 206 19.94 3.74 6.37
N ARG A 207 20.53 4.68 7.13
CA ARG A 207 20.03 5.03 8.46
C ARG A 207 19.09 6.24 8.47
N ASP A 208 19.12 7.04 7.42
CA ASP A 208 18.34 8.27 7.30
C ASP A 208 18.08 8.63 5.83
N VAL A 209 17.21 9.60 5.60
CA VAL A 209 16.86 10.10 4.26
C VAL A 209 18.04 10.72 3.53
N GLN A 210 19.01 11.29 4.25
CA GLN A 210 20.22 11.85 3.63
C GLN A 210 21.11 10.75 3.05
N GLY A 211 21.31 9.66 3.80
CA GLY A 211 22.01 8.46 3.31
C GLY A 211 21.31 7.84 2.11
N LEU A 212 19.96 7.74 2.15
CA LEU A 212 19.17 7.28 1.02
C LEU A 212 19.39 8.15 -0.22
N ARG A 213 19.35 9.47 -0.06
CA ARG A 213 19.61 10.43 -1.13
C ARG A 213 20.99 10.24 -1.76
N GLN A 214 22.03 10.06 -0.92
CA GLN A 214 23.41 9.87 -1.40
C GLN A 214 23.53 8.58 -2.24
N VAL A 215 22.90 7.48 -1.80
CA VAL A 215 22.94 6.21 -2.51
C VAL A 215 22.17 6.30 -3.84
N LEU A 216 20.97 6.86 -3.84
CA LEU A 216 20.13 6.94 -5.04
C LEU A 216 20.70 7.87 -6.11
N LEU A 217 21.23 9.05 -5.73
CA LEU A 217 21.84 10.02 -6.65
C LEU A 217 23.27 9.69 -7.00
N GLY A 218 24.04 9.08 -6.07
CA GLY A 218 25.43 8.70 -6.26
C GLY A 218 25.65 7.54 -7.24
N GLY A 219 24.58 6.84 -7.60
CA GLY A 219 24.56 5.83 -8.64
C GLY A 219 25.03 4.44 -8.25
N ALA A 220 24.86 3.50 -9.18
CA ALA A 220 25.15 2.06 -9.07
C ALA A 220 26.62 1.70 -8.68
N GLY A 221 27.50 2.67 -8.49
CA GLY A 221 28.86 2.44 -8.04
C GLY A 221 28.98 1.77 -6.66
N HIS A 222 27.91 1.85 -5.82
CA HIS A 222 27.83 1.11 -4.56
C HIS A 222 27.53 -0.38 -4.78
N PHE A 223 26.70 -0.70 -5.76
CA PHE A 223 26.34 -2.09 -6.11
C PHE A 223 27.49 -2.79 -6.86
N ALA A 224 28.23 -2.05 -7.71
CA ALA A 224 29.38 -2.60 -8.43
C ALA A 224 30.56 -3.00 -7.52
N ARG A 225 30.75 -2.33 -6.36
CA ARG A 225 31.83 -2.67 -5.42
C ARG A 225 31.55 -3.90 -4.58
N GLN A 226 30.29 -4.23 -4.31
CA GLN A 226 29.93 -5.47 -3.61
C GLN A 226 29.84 -6.68 -4.55
N GLY A 227 29.57 -6.47 -5.85
CA GLY A 227 29.50 -7.51 -6.88
C GLY A 227 30.84 -8.02 -7.40
N ALA A 228 31.93 -7.28 -7.19
CA ALA A 228 33.26 -7.68 -7.65
C ALA A 228 33.85 -8.95 -6.96
N GLY A 229 33.18 -9.45 -5.93
CA GLY A 229 33.56 -10.70 -5.24
C GLY A 229 32.70 -11.93 -5.62
N GLN A 230 31.70 -11.80 -6.49
CA GLN A 230 30.79 -12.90 -6.83
C GLN A 230 30.47 -12.91 -8.34
N ASN A 231 31.40 -13.38 -9.16
CA ASN A 231 31.31 -13.50 -10.62
C ASN A 231 30.23 -14.48 -11.14
N GLY A 232 29.21 -14.84 -10.36
CA GLY A 232 28.14 -15.77 -10.76
C GLY A 232 26.72 -15.19 -10.67
N ARG A 233 26.54 -13.93 -10.22
CA ARG A 233 25.18 -13.41 -9.97
C ARG A 233 24.52 -12.69 -11.15
N GLN A 234 25.26 -12.15 -12.09
CA GLN A 234 24.65 -11.43 -13.23
C GLN A 234 23.83 -12.36 -14.14
N ASP A 235 24.30 -13.60 -14.36
CA ASP A 235 23.59 -14.57 -15.19
C ASP A 235 22.36 -15.14 -14.48
N GLY A 236 22.40 -15.28 -13.15
CA GLY A 236 21.27 -15.74 -12.34
C GLY A 236 20.09 -14.75 -12.30
N TRP A 237 20.39 -13.44 -12.28
CA TRP A 237 19.36 -12.39 -12.26
C TRP A 237 18.63 -12.27 -13.60
N GLN A 238 19.34 -12.39 -14.71
CA GLN A 238 18.73 -12.38 -16.05
C GLN A 238 17.80 -13.58 -16.25
N THR A 239 18.16 -14.76 -15.73
CA THR A 239 17.36 -15.98 -15.86
C THR A 239 16.12 -15.98 -14.97
N ALA A 240 16.23 -15.48 -13.72
CA ALA A 240 15.11 -15.39 -12.80
C ALA A 240 14.07 -14.37 -13.29
N GLY A 241 14.49 -13.18 -13.71
CA GLY A 241 13.60 -12.17 -14.27
C GLY A 241 12.86 -12.64 -15.52
N GLN A 242 13.54 -13.35 -16.42
CA GLN A 242 12.91 -13.89 -17.64
C GLN A 242 11.85 -14.96 -17.34
N ASN A 243 12.07 -15.82 -16.34
CA ASN A 243 11.12 -16.86 -15.93
C ASN A 243 9.86 -16.27 -15.31
N VAL A 244 9.96 -15.19 -14.53
CA VAL A 244 8.81 -14.50 -13.94
C VAL A 244 7.92 -13.88 -15.03
N TRP A 245 8.52 -13.25 -16.05
CA TRP A 245 7.78 -12.69 -17.19
C TRP A 245 7.11 -13.74 -18.07
N GLN A 246 7.75 -14.89 -18.27
CA GLN A 246 7.17 -15.99 -19.07
C GLN A 246 5.98 -16.62 -18.35
N ASN A 247 6.04 -16.78 -17.03
CA ASN A 247 4.96 -17.36 -16.23
C ASN A 247 3.77 -16.39 -16.06
N ALA A 248 4.00 -15.09 -15.89
CA ALA A 248 2.93 -14.09 -15.85
C ALA A 248 2.16 -14.03 -17.17
N GLY A 249 2.86 -14.05 -18.32
CA GLY A 249 2.24 -14.07 -19.65
C GLY A 249 1.53 -15.37 -19.99
N GLN A 250 1.84 -16.50 -19.34
CA GLN A 250 1.14 -17.77 -19.53
C GLN A 250 -0.15 -17.83 -18.70
N ASN A 251 -0.19 -17.27 -17.51
CA ASN A 251 -1.40 -17.20 -16.70
C ASN A 251 -2.46 -16.28 -17.32
N GLU A 252 -2.08 -15.14 -17.91
CA GLU A 252 -3.02 -14.29 -18.65
C GLU A 252 -3.61 -14.99 -19.87
N ARG A 253 -2.82 -15.79 -20.60
CA ARG A 253 -3.32 -16.56 -21.74
C ARG A 253 -4.24 -17.71 -21.34
N GLN A 254 -4.00 -18.36 -20.18
CA GLN A 254 -4.88 -19.43 -19.71
C GLN A 254 -6.21 -18.88 -19.19
N ASN A 255 -6.22 -17.74 -18.50
CA ASN A 255 -7.46 -17.11 -18.05
C ASN A 255 -8.28 -16.46 -19.18
N GLY A 256 -7.62 -15.96 -20.24
CA GLY A 256 -8.28 -15.44 -21.45
C GLY A 256 -8.98 -16.54 -22.30
N TRP A 257 -8.50 -17.79 -22.26
CA TRP A 257 -9.05 -18.89 -23.03
C TRP A 257 -10.20 -19.63 -22.34
N GLN A 258 -10.32 -19.55 -21.02
CA GLN A 258 -11.44 -20.14 -20.29
C GLN A 258 -12.74 -19.34 -20.45
N ASN A 259 -12.69 -18.03 -20.66
CA ASN A 259 -13.86 -17.20 -20.94
C ASN A 259 -14.31 -17.22 -22.42
N ALA A 260 -13.51 -17.77 -23.34
CA ALA A 260 -13.86 -17.84 -24.76
C ALA A 260 -14.50 -19.17 -25.22
N ARG A 261 -14.72 -20.14 -24.33
CA ARG A 261 -15.33 -21.42 -24.66
C ARG A 261 -16.63 -21.66 -23.88
N GLN A 262 -17.67 -20.90 -24.21
CA GLN A 262 -19.04 -21.38 -24.08
C GLN A 262 -19.71 -21.32 -25.46
N PRO A 263 -19.99 -22.45 -26.10
CA PRO A 263 -20.75 -22.45 -27.33
C PRO A 263 -22.21 -22.17 -27.00
N GLY A 264 -22.78 -21.18 -27.70
CA GLY A 264 -24.19 -20.86 -27.65
C GLY A 264 -25.03 -22.09 -27.98
N ARG A 265 -25.98 -22.41 -27.13
CA ARG A 265 -27.12 -23.23 -27.49
C ARG A 265 -28.31 -22.32 -27.79
N GLY A 266 -28.80 -22.52 -28.98
CA GLY A 266 -29.79 -21.71 -29.62
C GLY A 266 -31.22 -21.88 -29.10
N ALA A 267 -31.94 -20.88 -29.46
CA ALA A 267 -33.33 -20.79 -29.87
C ALA A 267 -34.42 -21.53 -29.07
N GLY A 268 -35.33 -20.74 -28.57
CA GLY A 268 -36.76 -21.06 -28.60
C GLY A 268 -37.38 -21.44 -27.27
N GLN A 269 -37.92 -20.43 -26.60
CA GLN A 269 -39.30 -20.46 -26.07
C GLN A 269 -39.60 -19.17 -25.30
N GLU A 270 -40.59 -18.42 -25.77
CA GLU A 270 -41.16 -17.28 -25.08
C GLU A 270 -41.84 -17.72 -23.77
N PRO A 271 -41.71 -16.96 -22.67
CA PRO A 271 -42.56 -17.18 -21.50
C PRO A 271 -43.88 -16.41 -21.62
N PRO A 272 -44.94 -16.90 -20.99
CA PRO A 272 -46.28 -16.31 -21.10
C PRO A 272 -46.42 -15.02 -20.29
N VAL A 273 -47.21 -14.13 -20.86
CA VAL A 273 -47.72 -12.89 -20.26
C VAL A 273 -48.61 -13.20 -19.07
N GLY A 274 -48.33 -12.57 -17.92
CA GLY A 274 -49.30 -12.64 -16.83
C GLY A 274 -48.88 -12.01 -15.52
N SER A 275 -49.57 -10.92 -15.20
CA SER A 275 -49.89 -10.31 -13.91
C SER A 275 -48.90 -9.33 -13.27
N SER A 276 -49.26 -8.08 -13.48
CA SER A 276 -48.93 -6.89 -12.72
C SER A 276 -49.10 -7.04 -11.20
N ARG A 277 -48.05 -6.83 -10.41
CA ARG A 277 -48.19 -6.41 -9.03
C ARG A 277 -47.53 -5.05 -8.84
N ARG A 278 -48.39 -4.04 -8.61
CA ARG A 278 -48.03 -2.67 -8.25
C ARG A 278 -47.32 -2.67 -6.89
N TYR A 279 -46.11 -2.11 -6.84
CA TYR A 279 -45.50 -1.67 -5.59
C TYR A 279 -45.94 -0.24 -5.31
N ARG A 280 -46.58 -0.07 -4.16
CA ARG A 280 -47.03 1.24 -3.65
C ARG A 280 -45.80 2.00 -3.14
N SER A 281 -45.63 3.21 -3.66
CA SER A 281 -44.79 4.27 -3.09
C SER A 281 -45.42 4.74 -1.77
N SER A 282 -44.69 4.66 -0.66
CA SER A 282 -45.00 5.37 0.58
C SER A 282 -44.22 6.67 0.65
N THR A 283 -44.94 7.76 0.33
CA THR A 283 -44.56 9.13 0.61
C THR A 283 -44.62 9.38 2.11
N TRP A 284 -43.54 9.88 2.70
CA TRP A 284 -43.57 10.50 4.02
C TRP A 284 -43.83 11.99 3.86
N GLN A 285 -45.01 12.44 4.30
CA GLN A 285 -45.36 13.85 4.46
C GLN A 285 -44.78 14.36 5.79
N SER A 286 -44.11 15.50 5.71
CA SER A 286 -43.73 16.31 6.86
C SER A 286 -44.98 17.07 7.36
N THR A 287 -45.28 16.90 8.64
CA THR A 287 -46.16 17.85 9.35
C THR A 287 -45.31 18.69 10.29
N GLY A 288 -45.29 20.00 10.01
CA GLY A 288 -44.72 20.96 10.91
C GLY A 288 -45.71 21.36 12.01
N GLN A 289 -45.19 21.93 13.03
CA GLN A 289 -45.62 23.11 13.81
C GLN A 289 -45.23 22.96 15.28
N GLY A 290 -44.73 24.05 15.82
CA GLY A 290 -44.73 24.30 17.23
C GLY A 290 -43.53 25.10 17.77
N SER A 291 -43.68 26.41 17.67
CA SER A 291 -42.87 27.47 18.28
C SER A 291 -42.76 27.36 19.81
N ALA A 292 -41.58 27.67 20.37
CA ALA A 292 -41.52 28.48 21.63
C ALA A 292 -40.14 29.11 21.76
N ALA A 293 -40.11 30.40 21.78
CA ALA A 293 -39.02 31.29 22.10
C ALA A 293 -38.70 31.17 23.64
N GLY A 294 -37.40 31.11 23.95
CA GLY A 294 -36.91 31.23 25.31
C GLY A 294 -35.61 32.02 25.31
N THR A 295 -35.78 33.33 25.47
CA THR A 295 -34.72 34.29 25.80
C THR A 295 -34.06 33.94 27.15
N TRP A 296 -32.72 33.91 27.15
CA TRP A 296 -31.96 34.15 28.38
C TRP A 296 -30.94 35.27 28.16
N GLN A 297 -31.13 36.27 28.99
CA GLN A 297 -30.36 37.49 29.11
C GLN A 297 -28.99 37.24 29.77
N ASN A 298 -28.06 38.08 29.35
CA ASN A 298 -26.78 38.38 30.01
C ASN A 298 -26.93 38.79 31.47
N ALA A 299 -26.00 38.30 32.30
CA ALA A 299 -25.43 39.00 33.46
C ALA A 299 -24.05 38.37 33.68
N GLY A 300 -22.90 38.99 33.65
CA GLY A 300 -22.52 40.30 34.17
C GLY A 300 -21.66 40.11 35.41
N GLN A 301 -20.35 40.21 35.23
CA GLN A 301 -19.28 40.73 36.10
C GLN A 301 -19.17 40.25 37.56
N GLY A 302 -17.96 39.99 37.97
CA GLY A 302 -17.44 40.48 39.24
C GLY A 302 -16.58 39.51 40.06
N SER A 303 -15.34 39.84 40.13
CA SER A 303 -14.29 39.59 41.14
C SER A 303 -13.24 38.59 40.75
#